data_5f5da7fbb27564f6d29840ad210a478e
#
_entry.id   5f5da7fbb27564f6d29840ad210a478e
#
_cell.length_a   1.000
_cell.length_b   1.000
_cell.length_c   1.000
_cell.angle_alpha   90.00
_cell.angle_beta   90.00
_cell.angle_gamma   90.00
#
_symmetry.space_group_name_H-M   'P 1'
#
loop_
_entity.id
_entity.type
_entity.pdbx_description
1 polymer ?
#
loop_
_entity_poly.entity_id
_entity_poly.type
_entity_poly.pdbx_seq_one_letter_code
_entity_poly.pdbx_strand_id
1 'polypeptide(L)'
;MEEKVKIMELNEHELIESIQSGNISVCVIGIGRIGLPTALSFANSGLSTVGIDINLDLVDMINSKIFPLKDEPGYDVIFDRVINKKFYASTKIQDIVPNSDVIILSLPTPMDKNNIPDYSALLSVGKQLGELLSKDSLVI
;
A
#
# COMPACT_ATOMS: atom_id res chain seq x y z
N MET A 1 -19.73 -10.78 7.03
CA MET A 1 -18.69 -10.40 6.06
C MET A 1 -19.19 -9.17 5.34
N GLU A 2 -18.55 -8.03 5.53
CA GLU A 2 -18.93 -6.82 4.78
C GLU A 2 -18.61 -7.06 3.32
N GLU A 3 -19.56 -6.77 2.44
CA GLU A 3 -19.37 -6.90 1.00
C GLU A 3 -18.36 -5.88 0.55
N LYS A 4 -17.34 -6.29 -0.22
CA LYS A 4 -16.32 -5.40 -0.74
C LYS A 4 -16.95 -4.29 -1.57
N VAL A 5 -16.54 -3.05 -1.34
CA VAL A 5 -17.00 -1.90 -2.14
C VAL A 5 -16.56 -2.09 -3.58
N LYS A 6 -17.49 -1.98 -4.52
CA LYS A 6 -17.19 -2.07 -5.96
C LYS A 6 -16.90 -0.67 -6.50
N ILE A 7 -15.69 -0.19 -6.25
CA ILE A 7 -15.29 1.19 -6.55
C ILE A 7 -15.51 1.61 -8.01
N MET A 8 -15.43 0.66 -8.94
CA MET A 8 -15.62 0.92 -10.37
C MET A 8 -17.11 1.06 -10.77
N GLU A 9 -18.02 0.66 -9.89
CA GLU A 9 -19.48 0.80 -10.11
C GLU A 9 -20.06 2.07 -9.44
N LEU A 10 -19.29 2.74 -8.57
CA LEU A 10 -19.73 3.95 -7.87
C LEU A 10 -19.74 5.17 -8.78
N ASN A 11 -20.74 6.03 -8.62
CA ASN A 11 -20.68 7.38 -9.16
C ASN A 11 -19.76 8.28 -8.32
N GLU A 12 -19.45 9.47 -8.80
CA GLU A 12 -18.52 10.40 -8.15
C GLU A 12 -18.91 10.72 -6.69
N HIS A 13 -20.19 10.95 -6.43
CA HIS A 13 -20.70 11.28 -5.08
C HIS A 13 -20.52 10.09 -4.12
N GLU A 14 -20.92 8.90 -4.53
CA GLU A 14 -20.78 7.67 -3.75
C GLU A 14 -19.31 7.34 -3.48
N LEU A 15 -18.43 7.58 -4.46
CA LEU A 15 -16.98 7.39 -4.31
C LEU A 15 -16.41 8.35 -3.27
N ILE A 16 -16.78 9.63 -3.34
CA ILE A 16 -16.34 10.64 -2.35
C ILE A 16 -16.83 10.26 -0.95
N GLU A 17 -18.08 9.86 -0.79
CA GLU A 17 -18.63 9.41 0.50
C GLU A 17 -17.87 8.17 1.03
N SER A 18 -17.56 7.22 0.17
CA SER A 18 -16.81 6.00 0.54
C SER A 18 -15.38 6.33 0.98
N ILE A 19 -14.73 7.30 0.33
CA ILE A 19 -13.41 7.81 0.74
C ILE A 19 -13.50 8.50 2.10
N GLN A 20 -14.44 9.41 2.28
CA GLN A 20 -14.61 10.19 3.52
C GLN A 20 -14.98 9.32 4.73
N SER A 21 -15.76 8.28 4.52
CA SER A 21 -16.15 7.32 5.56
C SER A 21 -15.06 6.26 5.84
N GLY A 22 -13.98 6.22 5.05
CA GLY A 22 -12.88 5.27 5.23
C GLY A 22 -13.22 3.84 4.80
N ASN A 23 -14.23 3.67 3.94
CA ASN A 23 -14.68 2.36 3.46
C ASN A 23 -13.87 1.80 2.29
N ILE A 24 -12.85 2.55 1.84
CA ILE A 24 -11.93 2.10 0.79
C ILE A 24 -10.63 1.62 1.42
N SER A 25 -10.20 0.44 1.01
CA SER A 25 -8.95 -0.18 1.43
C SER A 25 -7.84 0.05 0.40
N VAL A 26 -6.67 0.44 0.89
CA VAL A 26 -5.49 0.73 0.06
C VAL A 26 -4.36 -0.24 0.42
N CYS A 27 -3.75 -0.83 -0.59
CA CYS A 27 -2.53 -1.61 -0.47
C CYS A 27 -1.39 -0.91 -1.22
N VAL A 28 -0.27 -0.66 -0.55
CA VAL A 28 0.94 -0.12 -1.18
C VAL A 28 2.01 -1.19 -1.18
N ILE A 29 2.41 -1.64 -2.37
CA ILE A 29 3.43 -2.68 -2.55
C ILE A 29 4.78 -2.04 -2.80
N GLY A 30 5.72 -2.29 -1.91
CA GLY A 30 6.99 -1.61 -1.79
C GLY A 30 6.88 -0.40 -0.86
N ILE A 31 7.30 -0.56 0.40
CA ILE A 31 7.22 0.49 1.43
C ILE A 31 8.61 1.04 1.79
N GLY A 32 9.38 1.37 0.74
CA GLY A 32 10.62 2.12 0.86
C GLY A 32 10.39 3.62 1.04
N ARG A 33 11.35 4.44 0.57
CA ARG A 33 11.34 5.90 0.74
C ARG A 33 10.15 6.62 0.11
N ILE A 34 9.56 6.07 -0.95
CA ILE A 34 8.37 6.63 -1.62
C ILE A 34 7.11 5.94 -1.09
N GLY A 35 7.08 4.61 -1.06
CA GLY A 35 5.89 3.84 -0.74
C GLY A 35 5.42 4.00 0.69
N LEU A 36 6.31 4.06 1.68
CA LEU A 36 5.91 4.24 3.07
C LEU A 36 5.24 5.61 3.31
N PRO A 37 5.83 6.75 2.92
CA PRO A 37 5.15 8.05 3.02
C PRO A 37 3.81 8.08 2.29
N THR A 38 3.72 7.46 1.11
CA THR A 38 2.46 7.34 0.37
C THR A 38 1.41 6.58 1.18
N ALA A 39 1.75 5.42 1.71
CA ALA A 39 0.84 4.62 2.54
C ALA A 39 0.39 5.37 3.80
N LEU A 40 1.31 6.05 4.47
CA LEU A 40 1.01 6.85 5.66
C LEU A 40 0.08 8.02 5.36
N SER A 41 0.21 8.65 4.18
CA SER A 41 -0.67 9.73 3.74
C SER A 41 -2.10 9.25 3.54
N PHE A 42 -2.31 8.09 2.92
CA PHE A 42 -3.64 7.48 2.80
C PHE A 42 -4.22 7.10 4.16
N ALA A 43 -3.44 6.49 5.02
CA ALA A 43 -3.88 6.15 6.38
C ALA A 43 -4.25 7.39 7.21
N ASN A 44 -3.48 8.48 7.07
CA ASN A 44 -3.75 9.74 7.76
C ASN A 44 -5.02 10.44 7.27
N SER A 45 -5.44 10.19 6.03
CA SER A 45 -6.75 10.65 5.51
C SER A 45 -7.93 9.77 5.96
N GLY A 46 -7.68 8.72 6.75
CA GLY A 46 -8.71 7.86 7.34
C GLY A 46 -8.94 6.54 6.62
N LEU A 47 -8.24 6.28 5.51
CA LEU A 47 -8.37 5.04 4.76
C LEU A 47 -7.63 3.88 5.45
N SER A 48 -8.22 2.69 5.40
CA SER A 48 -7.56 1.46 5.85
C SER A 48 -6.43 1.12 4.87
N THR A 49 -5.20 1.16 5.34
CA THR A 49 -4.02 1.05 4.47
C THR A 49 -3.07 -0.04 4.96
N VAL A 50 -2.61 -0.87 4.05
CA VAL A 50 -1.59 -1.90 4.32
C VAL A 50 -0.39 -1.67 3.42
N GLY A 51 0.79 -1.65 4.01
CA GLY A 51 2.06 -1.66 3.29
C GLY A 51 2.58 -3.08 3.10
N ILE A 52 2.95 -3.46 1.89
CA ILE A 52 3.57 -4.75 1.59
C ILE A 52 5.03 -4.56 1.26
N ASP A 53 5.89 -5.36 1.87
CA ASP A 53 7.31 -5.44 1.51
C ASP A 53 7.82 -6.87 1.73
N ILE A 54 8.80 -7.28 0.93
CA ILE A 54 9.45 -8.59 1.08
C ILE A 54 10.46 -8.59 2.24
N ASN A 55 10.87 -7.41 2.71
CA ASN A 55 11.83 -7.27 3.79
C ASN A 55 11.14 -7.44 5.14
N LEU A 56 11.28 -8.63 5.73
CA LEU A 56 10.67 -8.97 7.02
C LEU A 56 11.14 -8.05 8.15
N ASP A 57 12.43 -7.70 8.17
CA ASP A 57 12.98 -6.82 9.23
C ASP A 57 12.35 -5.43 9.18
N LEU A 58 12.10 -4.90 7.98
CA LEU A 58 11.40 -3.63 7.79
C LEU A 58 9.94 -3.73 8.27
N VAL A 59 9.25 -4.80 7.91
CA VAL A 59 7.86 -5.04 8.33
C VAL A 59 7.75 -5.15 9.85
N ASP A 60 8.65 -5.92 10.48
CA ASP A 60 8.68 -6.10 11.94
C ASP A 60 9.01 -4.79 12.66
N MET A 61 9.97 -4.00 12.14
CA MET A 61 10.31 -2.68 12.67
C MET A 61 9.09 -1.75 12.66
N ILE A 62 8.40 -1.65 11.53
CA ILE A 62 7.20 -0.81 11.37
C ILE A 62 6.11 -1.24 12.35
N ASN A 63 5.77 -2.53 12.39
CA ASN A 63 4.71 -3.05 13.26
C ASN A 63 5.06 -2.96 14.75
N SER A 64 6.34 -2.87 15.07
CA SER A 64 6.85 -2.59 16.43
C SER A 64 6.87 -1.09 16.77
N LYS A 65 6.26 -0.24 15.94
CA LYS A 65 6.17 1.22 16.09
C LYS A 65 7.51 1.93 16.02
N ILE A 66 8.44 1.42 15.21
CA ILE A 66 9.72 2.06 14.94
C ILE A 66 9.68 2.64 13.54
N PHE A 67 9.72 3.97 13.42
CA PHE A 67 9.71 4.66 12.13
C PHE A 67 11.06 4.53 11.42
N PRO A 68 11.11 3.95 10.20
CA PRO A 68 12.39 3.63 9.56
C PRO A 68 13.04 4.79 8.80
N LEU A 69 12.27 5.83 8.43
CA LEU A 69 12.73 6.92 7.57
C LEU A 69 13.09 8.17 8.39
N LYS A 70 14.20 8.14 9.10
CA LYS A 70 14.60 9.23 10.03
C LYS A 70 14.83 10.58 9.34
N ASP A 71 15.08 10.57 8.03
CA ASP A 71 15.39 11.77 7.24
C ASP A 71 14.16 12.37 6.53
N GLU A 72 12.96 11.87 6.81
CA GLU A 72 11.69 12.33 6.22
C GLU A 72 10.88 13.14 7.24
N PRO A 73 11.06 14.48 7.30
CA PRO A 73 10.44 15.31 8.33
C PRO A 73 8.92 15.27 8.29
N GLY A 74 8.30 15.13 9.46
CA GLY A 74 6.85 15.17 9.64
C GLY A 74 6.14 13.83 9.44
N TYR A 75 6.76 12.86 8.77
CA TYR A 75 6.17 11.53 8.62
C TYR A 75 6.26 10.68 9.87
N ASP A 76 7.19 10.93 10.76
CA ASP A 76 7.26 10.33 12.09
C ASP A 76 5.99 10.63 12.90
N VAL A 77 5.52 11.88 12.90
CA VAL A 77 4.28 12.30 13.58
C VAL A 77 3.04 11.62 12.96
N ILE A 78 2.98 11.53 11.63
CA ILE A 78 1.90 10.85 10.92
C ILE A 78 1.94 9.35 11.26
N PHE A 79 3.11 8.74 11.24
CA PHE A 79 3.32 7.34 11.58
C PHE A 79 2.79 7.00 12.97
N ASP A 80 3.17 7.76 14.00
CA ASP A 80 2.71 7.54 15.38
C ASP A 80 1.18 7.65 15.53
N ARG A 81 0.56 8.47 14.69
CA ARG A 81 -0.90 8.66 14.67
C ARG A 81 -1.64 7.47 14.09
N VAL A 82 -1.11 6.85 13.02
CA VAL A 82 -1.84 5.87 12.22
C VAL A 82 -1.40 4.42 12.43
N ILE A 83 -0.18 4.19 12.94
CA ILE A 83 0.37 2.84 13.11
C ILE A 83 -0.52 1.96 14.01
N ASN A 84 -0.77 0.73 13.58
CA ASN A 84 -1.64 -0.25 14.24
C ASN A 84 -3.10 0.24 14.49
N LYS A 85 -3.52 1.27 13.76
CA LYS A 85 -4.91 1.79 13.78
C LYS A 85 -5.49 1.81 12.37
N LYS A 86 -4.88 2.57 11.47
CA LYS A 86 -5.24 2.71 10.06
C LYS A 86 -4.16 2.18 9.12
N PHE A 87 -2.96 1.92 9.64
CA PHE A 87 -1.82 1.41 8.89
C PHE A 87 -1.13 0.27 9.62
N TYR A 88 -0.75 -0.76 8.90
CA TYR A 88 0.20 -1.79 9.31
C TYR A 88 0.99 -2.30 8.09
N ALA A 89 2.08 -3.02 8.33
CA ALA A 89 2.89 -3.63 7.28
C ALA A 89 2.74 -5.15 7.26
N SER A 90 2.92 -5.77 6.10
CA SER A 90 2.87 -7.22 5.93
C SER A 90 3.82 -7.69 4.84
N THR A 91 4.28 -8.93 4.92
CA THR A 91 4.98 -9.63 3.83
C THR A 91 4.03 -10.46 2.97
N LYS A 92 2.75 -10.59 3.35
CA LYS A 92 1.79 -11.55 2.79
C LYS A 92 0.89 -10.91 1.74
N ILE A 93 1.44 -10.72 0.53
CA ILE A 93 0.71 -10.15 -0.60
C ILE A 93 -0.58 -10.93 -0.92
N GLN A 94 -0.54 -12.27 -0.80
CA GLN A 94 -1.65 -13.15 -1.10
C GLN A 94 -2.86 -12.98 -0.17
N ASP A 95 -2.64 -12.48 1.04
CA ASP A 95 -3.72 -12.27 2.02
C ASP A 95 -4.33 -10.87 1.92
N ILE A 96 -3.57 -9.91 1.40
CA ILE A 96 -3.93 -8.49 1.38
C ILE A 96 -4.56 -8.06 0.05
N VAL A 97 -3.94 -8.40 -1.08
CA VAL A 97 -4.36 -7.94 -2.41
C VAL A 97 -5.80 -8.32 -2.74
N PRO A 98 -6.30 -9.55 -2.47
CA PRO A 98 -7.68 -9.91 -2.79
C PRO A 98 -8.74 -9.05 -2.09
N ASN A 99 -8.38 -8.46 -0.96
CA ASN A 99 -9.25 -7.64 -0.13
C ASN A 99 -9.02 -6.12 -0.28
N SER A 100 -8.13 -5.71 -1.19
CA SER A 100 -7.81 -4.31 -1.41
C SER A 100 -8.60 -3.75 -2.59
N ASP A 101 -9.11 -2.53 -2.44
CA ASP A 101 -9.82 -1.81 -3.50
C ASP A 101 -8.85 -1.09 -4.42
N VAL A 102 -7.81 -0.49 -3.84
CA VAL A 102 -6.74 0.22 -4.57
C VAL A 102 -5.40 -0.40 -4.24
N ILE A 103 -4.66 -0.77 -5.27
CA ILE A 103 -3.30 -1.32 -5.16
C ILE A 103 -2.32 -0.35 -5.82
N ILE A 104 -1.35 0.14 -5.07
CA ILE A 104 -0.33 1.07 -5.56
C ILE A 104 1.01 0.34 -5.59
N LEU A 105 1.68 0.37 -6.73
CA LEU A 105 3.00 -0.21 -6.93
C LEU A 105 4.07 0.86 -6.74
N SER A 106 4.92 0.69 -5.73
CA SER A 106 6.07 1.56 -5.44
C SER A 106 7.34 0.72 -5.35
N LEU A 107 7.60 -0.04 -6.41
CA LEU A 107 8.70 -0.99 -6.49
C LEU A 107 9.95 -0.34 -7.07
N PRO A 108 11.15 -0.71 -6.60
CA PRO A 108 12.38 -0.20 -7.17
C PRO A 108 12.60 -0.74 -8.59
N THR A 109 13.08 0.12 -9.46
CA THR A 109 13.53 -0.22 -10.82
C THR A 109 14.99 0.26 -10.99
N PRO A 110 15.95 -0.37 -10.29
CA PRO A 110 17.35 0.07 -10.32
C PRO A 110 17.93 -0.06 -11.71
N MET A 111 18.84 0.83 -12.06
CA MET A 111 19.62 0.72 -13.29
C MET A 111 20.91 -0.04 -13.05
N ASP A 112 21.28 -0.87 -14.01
CA ASP A 112 22.60 -1.49 -14.05
C ASP A 112 23.69 -0.49 -14.50
N LYS A 113 24.93 -0.95 -14.53
CA LYS A 113 26.08 -0.14 -14.96
C LYS A 113 26.03 0.30 -16.44
N ASN A 114 25.13 -0.25 -17.23
CA ASN A 114 24.90 0.10 -18.65
C ASN A 114 23.66 1.00 -18.82
N ASN A 115 23.09 1.53 -17.73
CA ASN A 115 21.85 2.30 -17.68
C ASN A 115 20.63 1.52 -18.19
N ILE A 116 20.62 0.19 -18.01
CA ILE A 116 19.46 -0.66 -18.33
C ILE A 116 18.66 -0.85 -17.06
N PRO A 117 17.35 -0.47 -17.05
CA PRO A 117 16.49 -0.67 -15.88
C PRO A 117 16.24 -2.16 -15.61
N ASP A 118 16.27 -2.54 -14.33
CA ASP A 118 15.85 -3.87 -13.88
C ASP A 118 14.38 -3.84 -13.45
N TYR A 119 13.53 -4.47 -14.23
CA TYR A 119 12.08 -4.60 -13.98
C TYR A 119 11.70 -5.91 -13.28
N SER A 120 12.64 -6.70 -12.79
CA SER A 120 12.36 -8.03 -12.24
C SER A 120 11.38 -8.00 -11.08
N ALA A 121 11.48 -7.04 -10.17
CA ALA A 121 10.55 -6.86 -9.06
C ALA A 121 9.13 -6.54 -9.57
N LEU A 122 9.01 -5.62 -10.52
CA LEU A 122 7.73 -5.23 -11.11
C LEU A 122 7.07 -6.37 -11.85
N LEU A 123 7.83 -7.12 -12.64
CA LEU A 123 7.33 -8.30 -13.38
C LEU A 123 6.88 -9.42 -12.42
N SER A 124 7.64 -9.68 -11.35
CA SER A 124 7.29 -10.68 -10.35
C SER A 124 5.99 -10.32 -9.62
N VAL A 125 5.84 -9.08 -9.18
CA VAL A 125 4.62 -8.61 -8.53
C VAL A 125 3.45 -8.58 -9.50
N GLY A 126 3.65 -8.11 -10.73
CA GLY A 126 2.62 -8.10 -11.78
C GLY A 126 2.05 -9.49 -12.06
N LYS A 127 2.90 -10.52 -12.07
CA LYS A 127 2.45 -11.91 -12.22
C LYS A 127 1.60 -12.36 -11.03
N GLN A 128 2.02 -12.07 -9.80
CA GLN A 128 1.24 -12.37 -8.60
C GLN A 128 -0.10 -11.63 -8.60
N LEU A 129 -0.12 -10.35 -8.99
CA LEU A 129 -1.35 -9.58 -9.09
C LEU A 129 -2.34 -10.19 -10.08
N GLY A 130 -1.86 -10.71 -11.21
CA GLY A 130 -2.72 -11.40 -12.19
C GLY A 130 -3.49 -12.60 -11.63
N GLU A 131 -2.97 -13.22 -10.57
CA GLU A 131 -3.61 -14.35 -9.87
C GLU A 131 -4.46 -13.92 -8.67
N LEU A 132 -4.15 -12.77 -8.06
CA LEU A 132 -4.69 -12.35 -6.77
C LEU A 132 -5.75 -11.24 -6.87
N LEU A 133 -5.74 -10.44 -7.94
CA LEU A 133 -6.66 -9.31 -8.10
C LEU A 133 -8.10 -9.77 -8.08
N SER A 134 -8.90 -9.12 -7.26
CA SER A 134 -10.33 -9.25 -7.34
C SER A 134 -10.89 -8.33 -8.42
N LYS A 135 -12.07 -8.68 -8.94
CA LYS A 135 -12.83 -7.82 -9.83
C LYS A 135 -13.10 -6.48 -9.14
N ASP A 136 -13.08 -5.41 -9.91
CA ASP A 136 -13.33 -4.04 -9.45
C ASP A 136 -12.22 -3.42 -8.56
N SER A 137 -11.00 -3.97 -8.58
CA SER A 137 -9.82 -3.33 -7.98
C SER A 137 -9.14 -2.38 -8.97
N LEU A 138 -8.60 -1.29 -8.46
CA LEU A 138 -7.77 -0.34 -9.22
C LEU A 138 -6.29 -0.59 -8.92
N VAL A 139 -5.47 -0.73 -9.95
CA VAL A 139 -4.00 -0.82 -9.83
C VAL A 139 -3.35 0.41 -10.44
N ILE A 140 -2.43 1.03 -9.70
CA ILE A 140 -1.69 2.24 -10.08
C ILE A 140 -0.20 1.97 -10.00
#